data_9212fc73d3d5d0dc99e573ba090c51d3
#
_entry.id   9212fc73d3d5d0dc99e573ba090c51d3
#
_cell.length_a   1.000
_cell.length_b   1.000
_cell.length_c   1.000
_cell.angle_alpha   90.00
_cell.angle_beta   90.00
_cell.angle_gamma   90.00
#
_symmetry.space_group_name_H-M   'P 1'
#
loop_
_entity.id
_entity.type
_entity.pdbx_description
1 polymer ?
#
loop_
_entity_poly.entity_id
_entity_poly.type
_entity_poly.pdbx_seq_one_letter_code
_entity_poly.pdbx_strand_id
1 'polypeptide(L)'
;VGSEMCIRDRPFIVANHPAAALLLKTGALGLSASQAIAASVSAPDWTQLWVPTPHPSIILLYYILLFSIATQPIISRPLLLKIVGLAAAVGMLLHPFRLSILLGQPPTTVTILNVGHGSANLVEFTNGRVVLIDGGARSAPGYDCGERIIAPYLWHRGIGKIDDIIITHDDTDHYNGIFTLLTRFKPERLWLPHLDENKPAFTRLVDRARRQGITIITPAAGEIIAGDDEQMSVLGDHRAAGLTSEDDRGLVVRLTSGGKSVLFPGDITTRRELELVAVRTQVRSTILLSPHHGSATSNSPALLSAVSPEWLIISSGTS
;
A
#
# COMPACT_ATOMS: atom_id res chain seq x y z
N VAL A 1 1.83 -27.57 10.93
CA VAL A 1 2.68 -27.37 12.09
C VAL A 1 1.82 -27.50 13.35
N GLY A 2 1.29 -28.66 13.64
CA GLY A 2 0.38 -28.84 14.76
C GLY A 2 0.47 -30.20 15.46
N SER A 3 1.37 -31.08 15.04
CA SER A 3 1.36 -32.47 15.52
C SER A 3 2.49 -32.85 16.49
N GLU A 4 3.52 -32.04 16.63
CA GLU A 4 4.69 -32.45 17.44
C GLU A 4 4.63 -31.98 18.91
N MET A 5 3.82 -30.98 19.25
CA MET A 5 3.71 -30.48 20.63
C MET A 5 2.84 -31.36 21.52
N CYS A 6 2.02 -32.25 20.93
CA CYS A 6 1.13 -33.16 21.68
C CYS A 6 1.81 -34.44 22.21
N ILE A 7 3.04 -34.75 21.80
CA ILE A 7 3.65 -36.06 22.11
C ILE A 7 4.33 -36.06 23.48
N ARG A 8 4.82 -34.94 23.95
CA ARG A 8 5.59 -34.86 25.21
C ARG A 8 4.73 -34.90 26.48
N ASP A 9 3.48 -34.43 26.38
CA ASP A 9 2.57 -34.32 27.52
C ASP A 9 1.60 -35.51 27.64
N ARG A 10 1.60 -36.44 26.68
CA ARG A 10 0.72 -37.63 26.67
C ARG A 10 0.74 -38.51 27.93
N PRO A 11 1.92 -38.72 28.59
CA PRO A 11 1.94 -39.57 29.78
C PRO A 11 1.08 -39.04 30.94
N PHE A 12 0.98 -37.70 31.06
CA PHE A 12 0.20 -37.05 32.12
C PHE A 12 -1.29 -36.96 31.81
N ILE A 13 -1.63 -36.76 30.51
CA ILE A 13 -3.03 -36.67 30.06
C ILE A 13 -3.71 -38.01 30.12
N VAL A 14 -3.04 -39.08 29.72
CA VAL A 14 -3.58 -40.46 29.72
C VAL A 14 -3.77 -41.01 31.15
N ALA A 15 -2.97 -40.54 32.11
CA ALA A 15 -3.03 -41.03 33.49
C ALA A 15 -4.13 -40.40 34.35
N ASN A 16 -4.91 -39.44 33.82
CA ASN A 16 -5.96 -38.70 34.57
C ASN A 16 -5.46 -38.19 35.95
N HIS A 17 -4.19 -37.79 35.99
CA HIS A 17 -3.51 -37.42 37.22
C HIS A 17 -3.86 -36.00 37.64
N PRO A 18 -4.23 -35.74 38.90
CA PRO A 18 -4.63 -34.39 39.33
C PRO A 18 -3.55 -33.31 39.11
N ALA A 19 -2.28 -33.69 39.11
CA ALA A 19 -1.19 -32.77 38.76
C ALA A 19 -1.24 -32.32 37.30
N ALA A 20 -1.70 -33.17 36.36
CA ALA A 20 -1.83 -32.75 34.96
C ALA A 20 -2.92 -31.69 34.81
N ALA A 21 -4.04 -31.84 35.50
CA ALA A 21 -5.13 -30.85 35.50
C ALA A 21 -4.68 -29.53 36.11
N LEU A 22 -3.83 -29.54 37.15
CA LEU A 22 -3.27 -28.33 37.77
C LEU A 22 -2.29 -27.65 36.83
N LEU A 23 -1.39 -28.39 36.17
CA LEU A 23 -0.43 -27.86 35.22
C LEU A 23 -1.12 -27.24 33.99
N LEU A 24 -2.17 -27.88 33.46
CA LEU A 24 -2.96 -27.35 32.37
C LEU A 24 -3.72 -26.09 32.77
N LYS A 25 -4.29 -26.04 33.99
CA LYS A 25 -5.00 -24.85 34.51
C LYS A 25 -4.01 -23.69 34.72
N THR A 26 -2.82 -23.94 35.30
CA THR A 26 -1.81 -22.88 35.50
C THR A 26 -1.24 -22.40 34.15
N GLY A 27 -1.03 -23.30 33.18
CA GLY A 27 -0.62 -22.94 31.82
C GLY A 27 -1.70 -22.11 31.11
N ALA A 28 -2.97 -22.49 31.22
CA ALA A 28 -4.08 -21.73 30.65
C ALA A 28 -4.23 -20.35 31.29
N LEU A 29 -4.05 -20.24 32.61
CA LEU A 29 -4.05 -18.94 33.30
C LEU A 29 -2.88 -18.06 32.85
N GLY A 30 -1.68 -18.63 32.71
CA GLY A 30 -0.51 -17.91 32.19
C GLY A 30 -0.74 -17.40 30.75
N LEU A 31 -1.32 -18.24 29.89
CA LEU A 31 -1.65 -17.84 28.53
C LEU A 31 -2.72 -16.75 28.49
N SER A 32 -3.79 -16.90 29.27
CA SER A 32 -4.84 -15.88 29.38
C SER A 32 -4.32 -14.55 29.93
N ALA A 33 -3.44 -14.60 30.93
CA ALA A 33 -2.79 -13.40 31.47
C ALA A 33 -1.90 -12.74 30.41
N SER A 34 -1.10 -13.51 29.67
CA SER A 34 -0.26 -12.99 28.58
C SER A 34 -1.10 -12.34 27.47
N GLN A 35 -2.21 -12.97 27.10
CA GLN A 35 -3.14 -12.41 26.11
C GLN A 35 -3.80 -11.12 26.61
N ALA A 36 -4.22 -11.09 27.87
CA ALA A 36 -4.82 -9.89 28.48
C ALA A 36 -3.81 -8.72 28.54
N ILE A 37 -2.57 -9.00 28.94
CA ILE A 37 -1.51 -7.99 28.95
C ILE A 37 -1.22 -7.51 27.53
N ALA A 38 -1.06 -8.41 26.57
CA ALA A 38 -0.83 -8.06 25.17
C ALA A 38 -1.97 -7.20 24.62
N ALA A 39 -3.22 -7.58 24.88
CA ALA A 39 -4.39 -6.82 24.45
C ALA A 39 -4.45 -5.44 25.11
N SER A 40 -4.19 -5.33 26.40
CA SER A 40 -4.20 -4.04 27.09
C SER A 40 -3.08 -3.10 26.66
N VAL A 41 -1.92 -3.64 26.33
CA VAL A 41 -0.77 -2.86 25.82
C VAL A 41 -0.98 -2.46 24.36
N SER A 42 -1.59 -3.32 23.54
CA SER A 42 -1.81 -3.03 22.12
C SER A 42 -3.08 -2.22 21.81
N ALA A 43 -3.99 -2.08 22.79
CA ALA A 43 -5.26 -1.38 22.57
C ALA A 43 -5.12 0.13 22.31
N PRO A 44 -4.25 0.90 22.98
CA PRO A 44 -4.07 2.31 22.68
C PRO A 44 -3.30 2.54 21.38
N ASP A 45 -3.81 3.39 20.50
CA ASP A 45 -3.19 3.69 19.19
C ASP A 45 -1.74 4.21 19.30
N TRP A 46 -1.38 4.87 20.41
CA TRP A 46 -0.02 5.39 20.65
C TRP A 46 1.02 4.31 20.94
N THR A 47 0.60 3.09 21.24
CA THR A 47 1.52 1.95 21.48
C THR A 47 1.96 1.26 20.19
N GLN A 48 1.32 1.59 19.08
CA GLN A 48 1.62 1.02 17.76
C GLN A 48 2.40 2.03 16.93
N LEU A 49 3.71 1.86 16.84
CA LEU A 49 4.56 2.64 15.96
C LEU A 49 4.82 1.85 14.68
N TRP A 50 4.22 2.32 13.59
CA TRP A 50 4.46 1.77 12.27
C TRP A 50 5.69 2.43 11.65
N VAL A 51 6.71 1.62 11.35
CA VAL A 51 7.97 2.10 10.79
C VAL A 51 8.30 1.33 9.52
N PRO A 52 8.97 1.97 8.54
CA PRO A 52 9.52 1.25 7.39
C PRO A 52 10.41 0.10 7.85
N THR A 53 10.49 -0.94 7.04
CA THR A 53 11.37 -2.09 7.31
C THR A 53 12.80 -1.59 7.47
N PRO A 54 13.45 -1.82 8.62
CA PRO A 54 14.79 -1.31 8.85
C PRO A 54 15.77 -1.97 7.88
N HIS A 55 16.69 -1.18 7.35
CA HIS A 55 17.75 -1.69 6.48
C HIS A 55 18.59 -2.74 7.23
N PRO A 56 19.09 -3.80 6.57
CA PRO A 56 19.91 -4.84 7.19
C PRO A 56 21.08 -4.31 8.02
N SER A 57 21.69 -3.18 7.63
CA SER A 57 22.74 -2.52 8.39
C SER A 57 22.27 -2.00 9.77
N ILE A 58 21.03 -1.56 9.89
CA ILE A 58 20.44 -1.11 11.16
C ILE A 58 20.22 -2.31 12.08
N ILE A 59 19.73 -3.42 11.51
CA ILE A 59 19.55 -4.69 12.23
C ILE A 59 20.89 -5.20 12.73
N LEU A 60 21.91 -5.20 11.88
CA LEU A 60 23.28 -5.60 12.26
C LEU A 60 23.83 -4.70 13.38
N LEU A 61 23.65 -3.38 13.26
CA LEU A 61 24.05 -2.41 14.28
C LEU A 61 23.37 -2.68 15.62
N TYR A 62 22.08 -2.97 15.62
CA TYR A 62 21.33 -3.34 16.82
C TYR A 62 21.91 -4.57 17.51
N TYR A 63 22.22 -5.64 16.77
CA TYR A 63 22.85 -6.84 17.35
C TYR A 63 24.28 -6.60 17.81
N ILE A 64 25.06 -5.78 17.10
CA ILE A 64 26.40 -5.38 17.57
C ILE A 64 26.28 -4.63 18.90
N LEU A 65 25.32 -3.72 19.03
CA LEU A 65 25.07 -3.00 20.28
C LEU A 65 24.67 -3.94 21.41
N LEU A 66 23.75 -4.88 21.19
CA LEU A 66 23.35 -5.87 22.19
C LEU A 66 24.54 -6.74 22.64
N PHE A 67 25.32 -7.24 21.68
CA PHE A 67 26.51 -8.03 21.96
C PHE A 67 27.54 -7.24 22.77
N SER A 68 27.74 -5.97 22.41
CA SER A 68 28.65 -5.07 23.11
C SER A 68 28.22 -4.82 24.56
N ILE A 69 26.91 -4.69 24.82
CA ILE A 69 26.37 -4.57 26.20
C ILE A 69 26.59 -5.87 26.98
N ALA A 70 26.31 -7.01 26.36
CA ALA A 70 26.46 -8.32 27.01
C ALA A 70 27.93 -8.65 27.37
N THR A 71 28.88 -8.12 26.60
CA THR A 71 30.34 -8.39 26.78
C THR A 71 31.05 -7.25 27.52
N GLN A 72 30.33 -6.32 28.14
CA GLN A 72 30.91 -5.18 28.87
C GLN A 72 32.05 -5.47 29.85
N PRO A 73 32.07 -6.57 30.62
CA PRO A 73 33.22 -6.89 31.48
C PRO A 73 34.47 -7.28 30.70
N ILE A 74 34.36 -7.64 29.41
CA ILE A 74 35.46 -8.18 28.57
C ILE A 74 36.07 -7.06 27.71
N ILE A 75 35.29 -6.04 27.33
CA ILE A 75 35.72 -4.97 26.41
C ILE A 75 35.76 -3.63 27.15
N SER A 76 36.84 -2.87 27.01
CA SER A 76 36.99 -1.56 27.61
C SER A 76 35.93 -0.58 27.05
N ARG A 77 35.29 0.21 27.94
CA ARG A 77 34.27 1.21 27.57
C ARG A 77 34.65 2.13 26.39
N PRO A 78 35.87 2.70 26.31
CA PRO A 78 36.26 3.57 25.22
C PRO A 78 36.29 2.84 23.86
N LEU A 79 36.69 1.57 23.84
CA LEU A 79 36.70 0.75 22.62
C LEU A 79 35.26 0.45 22.17
N LEU A 80 34.38 0.10 23.12
CA LEU A 80 32.95 -0.12 22.87
C LEU A 80 32.30 1.09 22.22
N LEU A 81 32.48 2.30 22.79
CA LEU A 81 31.93 3.55 22.24
C LEU A 81 32.44 3.83 20.82
N LYS A 82 33.70 3.52 20.52
CA LYS A 82 34.28 3.66 19.18
C LYS A 82 33.60 2.69 18.18
N ILE A 83 33.43 1.43 18.58
CA ILE A 83 32.78 0.40 17.74
C ILE A 83 31.33 0.78 17.47
N VAL A 84 30.58 1.17 18.49
CA VAL A 84 29.19 1.60 18.35
C VAL A 84 29.09 2.87 17.51
N GLY A 85 29.97 3.83 17.73
CA GLY A 85 30.01 5.06 16.95
C GLY A 85 30.34 4.81 15.48
N LEU A 86 31.32 3.94 15.19
CA LEU A 86 31.68 3.55 13.83
C LEU A 86 30.53 2.80 13.15
N ALA A 87 29.91 1.85 13.82
CA ALA A 87 28.77 1.09 13.29
C ALA A 87 27.55 1.99 13.03
N ALA A 88 27.29 2.97 13.91
CA ALA A 88 26.26 3.97 13.70
C ALA A 88 26.56 4.87 12.48
N ALA A 89 27.81 5.30 12.32
CA ALA A 89 28.24 6.09 11.17
C ALA A 89 28.12 5.31 9.86
N VAL A 90 28.54 4.04 9.85
CA VAL A 90 28.40 3.15 8.70
C VAL A 90 26.90 2.89 8.38
N GLY A 91 26.09 2.64 9.39
CA GLY A 91 24.64 2.47 9.21
C GLY A 91 23.97 3.72 8.63
N MET A 92 24.37 4.91 9.07
CA MET A 92 23.89 6.18 8.51
C MET A 92 24.37 6.41 7.07
N LEU A 93 25.59 6.02 6.74
CA LEU A 93 26.13 6.15 5.37
C LEU A 93 25.48 5.17 4.39
N LEU A 94 25.15 3.97 4.86
CA LEU A 94 24.53 2.91 4.06
C LEU A 94 23.00 3.04 4.03
N HIS A 95 22.41 4.03 4.69
CA HIS A 95 20.97 4.24 4.63
C HIS A 95 20.55 4.59 3.18
N PRO A 96 19.59 3.88 2.58
CA PRO A 96 19.20 4.02 1.18
C PRO A 96 18.83 5.47 0.79
N PHE A 97 18.30 6.24 1.74
CA PHE A 97 17.98 7.66 1.53
C PHE A 97 19.23 8.52 1.23
N ARG A 98 20.37 8.26 1.87
CA ARG A 98 21.61 9.01 1.59
C ARG A 98 22.31 8.51 0.33
N LEU A 99 22.19 7.22 0.04
CA LEU A 99 22.75 6.66 -1.17
C LEU A 99 22.02 7.20 -2.42
N SER A 100 20.71 7.39 -2.36
CA SER A 100 19.93 8.00 -3.46
C SER A 100 20.31 9.46 -3.70
N ILE A 101 20.61 10.23 -2.63
CA ILE A 101 21.10 11.61 -2.76
C ILE A 101 22.48 11.66 -3.43
N LEU A 102 23.36 10.69 -3.13
CA LEU A 102 24.71 10.60 -3.67
C LEU A 102 24.73 10.07 -5.12
N LEU A 103 23.80 9.19 -5.48
CA LEU A 103 23.72 8.55 -6.79
C LEU A 103 22.80 9.27 -7.78
N GLY A 104 22.22 10.40 -7.40
CA GLY A 104 21.22 11.14 -8.17
C GLY A 104 19.79 10.75 -7.83
N GLN A 105 18.84 11.58 -8.23
CA GLN A 105 17.41 11.30 -8.03
C GLN A 105 17.02 10.02 -8.75
N PRO A 106 16.34 9.08 -8.08
CA PRO A 106 15.84 7.90 -8.74
C PRO A 106 14.80 8.30 -9.81
N PRO A 107 14.74 7.60 -10.94
CA PRO A 107 13.71 7.89 -11.95
C PRO A 107 12.31 7.65 -11.39
N THR A 108 11.31 8.33 -11.96
CA THR A 108 9.91 8.03 -11.64
C THR A 108 9.64 6.54 -11.89
N THR A 109 9.14 5.90 -10.87
CA THR A 109 8.88 4.45 -10.88
C THR A 109 7.39 4.20 -10.74
N VAL A 110 6.85 3.36 -11.60
CA VAL A 110 5.48 2.85 -11.51
C VAL A 110 5.53 1.38 -11.16
N THR A 111 4.90 1.01 -10.04
CA THR A 111 4.79 -0.37 -9.59
C THR A 111 3.34 -0.80 -9.59
N ILE A 112 3.03 -1.83 -10.35
CA ILE A 112 1.72 -2.46 -10.38
C ILE A 112 1.75 -3.63 -9.41
N LEU A 113 0.99 -3.51 -8.31
CA LEU A 113 0.99 -4.50 -7.24
C LEU A 113 0.01 -5.64 -7.57
N ASN A 114 0.47 -6.87 -7.39
CA ASN A 114 -0.41 -8.03 -7.49
C ASN A 114 -1.28 -8.14 -6.23
N VAL A 115 -2.47 -7.58 -6.31
CA VAL A 115 -3.48 -7.60 -5.24
C VAL A 115 -4.55 -8.67 -5.45
N GLY A 116 -4.35 -9.54 -6.44
CA GLY A 116 -5.35 -10.51 -6.87
C GLY A 116 -6.37 -9.85 -7.80
N HIS A 117 -7.66 -9.97 -7.47
CA HIS A 117 -8.70 -9.22 -8.16
C HIS A 117 -8.68 -7.77 -7.68
N GLY A 118 -8.79 -6.82 -8.62
CA GLY A 118 -8.74 -5.39 -8.33
C GLY A 118 -7.43 -4.71 -8.75
N SER A 119 -7.26 -3.46 -8.37
CA SER A 119 -6.16 -2.61 -8.80
C SER A 119 -5.45 -1.96 -7.62
N ALA A 120 -4.12 -1.91 -7.67
CA ALA A 120 -3.30 -1.07 -6.80
C ALA A 120 -2.00 -0.71 -7.51
N ASN A 121 -1.81 0.57 -7.79
CA ASN A 121 -0.68 1.06 -8.56
C ASN A 121 0.04 2.15 -7.78
N LEU A 122 1.33 1.96 -7.54
CA LEU A 122 2.17 2.90 -6.82
C LEU A 122 3.01 3.70 -7.82
N VAL A 123 3.04 5.02 -7.65
CA VAL A 123 3.90 5.94 -8.40
C VAL A 123 4.81 6.65 -7.42
N GLU A 124 6.12 6.44 -7.60
CA GLU A 124 7.19 7.14 -6.86
C GLU A 124 7.81 8.15 -7.83
N PHE A 125 7.65 9.45 -7.57
CA PHE A 125 8.19 10.54 -8.39
C PHE A 125 9.66 10.82 -8.04
N THR A 126 10.40 11.43 -8.98
CA THR A 126 11.80 11.83 -8.76
C THR A 126 11.98 12.79 -7.58
N ASN A 127 11.00 13.65 -7.30
CA ASN A 127 11.00 14.56 -6.16
C ASN A 127 10.67 13.88 -4.81
N GLY A 128 10.51 12.56 -4.79
CA GLY A 128 10.20 11.77 -3.60
C GLY A 128 8.72 11.70 -3.24
N ARG A 129 7.83 12.33 -4.03
CA ARG A 129 6.38 12.24 -3.84
C ARG A 129 5.89 10.83 -4.16
N VAL A 130 4.97 10.33 -3.36
CA VAL A 130 4.39 8.99 -3.49
C VAL A 130 2.90 9.10 -3.69
N VAL A 131 2.42 8.53 -4.79
CA VAL A 131 0.99 8.48 -5.15
C VAL A 131 0.56 7.03 -5.27
N LEU A 132 -0.53 6.66 -4.61
CA LEU A 132 -1.16 5.35 -4.76
C LEU A 132 -2.46 5.52 -5.55
N ILE A 133 -2.64 4.74 -6.61
CA ILE A 133 -3.86 4.66 -7.40
C ILE A 133 -4.53 3.33 -7.10
N ASP A 134 -5.69 3.39 -6.47
CA ASP A 134 -6.46 2.28 -5.94
C ASP A 134 -5.77 1.48 -4.82
N GLY A 135 -6.50 0.62 -4.15
CA GLY A 135 -6.05 -0.10 -2.97
C GLY A 135 -6.41 -1.58 -2.94
N GLY A 136 -6.86 -2.13 -4.05
CA GLY A 136 -7.19 -3.54 -4.18
C GLY A 136 -8.41 -3.99 -3.39
N ALA A 137 -8.77 -5.24 -3.57
CA ALA A 137 -9.93 -5.88 -2.97
C ALA A 137 -9.71 -6.31 -1.52
N ARG A 138 -10.83 -6.58 -0.87
CA ARG A 138 -10.93 -7.40 0.32
C ARG A 138 -11.56 -8.76 -0.08
N SER A 139 -10.72 -9.67 -0.56
CA SER A 139 -11.17 -10.89 -1.24
C SER A 139 -11.88 -11.91 -0.34
N ALA A 140 -11.72 -11.82 0.99
CA ALA A 140 -12.34 -12.73 1.95
C ALA A 140 -12.56 -12.02 3.30
N PRO A 141 -13.45 -12.53 4.18
CA PRO A 141 -13.55 -12.04 5.54
C PRO A 141 -12.18 -12.09 6.24
N GLY A 142 -11.69 -10.92 6.67
CA GLY A 142 -10.39 -10.79 7.32
C GLY A 142 -9.18 -10.64 6.38
N TYR A 143 -9.36 -10.60 5.06
CA TYR A 143 -8.29 -10.30 4.14
C TYR A 143 -8.35 -8.83 3.68
N ASP A 144 -7.30 -8.09 3.93
CA ASP A 144 -7.14 -6.67 3.60
C ASP A 144 -5.84 -6.50 2.80
N CYS A 145 -5.96 -6.13 1.51
CA CYS A 145 -4.81 -5.90 0.63
C CYS A 145 -3.92 -4.76 1.12
N GLY A 146 -4.52 -3.72 1.70
CA GLY A 146 -3.77 -2.62 2.29
C GLY A 146 -2.84 -3.10 3.41
N GLU A 147 -3.33 -3.99 4.27
CA GLU A 147 -2.55 -4.54 5.36
C GLU A 147 -1.52 -5.59 4.93
N ARG A 148 -1.92 -6.49 4.03
CA ARG A 148 -1.14 -7.70 3.74
C ARG A 148 -0.20 -7.58 2.54
N ILE A 149 -0.48 -6.66 1.62
CA ILE A 149 0.29 -6.49 0.39
C ILE A 149 0.89 -5.10 0.31
N ILE A 150 0.04 -4.04 0.35
CA ILE A 150 0.47 -2.68 0.04
C ILE A 150 1.37 -2.14 1.14
N ALA A 151 0.94 -2.18 2.41
CA ALA A 151 1.74 -1.66 3.51
C ALA A 151 3.09 -2.38 3.68
N PRO A 152 3.19 -3.73 3.65
CA PRO A 152 4.46 -4.42 3.68
C PRO A 152 5.39 -4.05 2.51
N TYR A 153 4.83 -3.90 1.30
CA TYR A 153 5.60 -3.46 0.15
C TYR A 153 6.18 -2.06 0.34
N LEU A 154 5.35 -1.10 0.77
CA LEU A 154 5.77 0.28 1.04
C LEU A 154 6.88 0.33 2.10
N TRP A 155 6.72 -0.41 3.20
CA TRP A 155 7.74 -0.48 4.25
C TRP A 155 9.03 -1.13 3.77
N HIS A 156 8.94 -2.17 2.92
CA HIS A 156 10.13 -2.78 2.32
C HIS A 156 10.87 -1.80 1.41
N ARG A 157 10.14 -0.93 0.71
CA ARG A 157 10.70 0.16 -0.09
C ARG A 157 11.23 1.33 0.75
N GLY A 158 11.05 1.30 2.07
CA GLY A 158 11.41 2.41 2.95
C GLY A 158 10.43 3.58 2.93
N ILE A 159 9.24 3.39 2.33
CA ILE A 159 8.20 4.40 2.23
C ILE A 159 7.40 4.41 3.52
N GLY A 160 7.45 5.52 4.25
CA GLY A 160 6.71 5.72 5.50
C GLY A 160 5.49 6.62 5.36
N LYS A 161 5.30 7.26 4.19
CA LYS A 161 4.20 8.20 3.92
C LYS A 161 3.72 8.02 2.49
N ILE A 162 2.43 8.16 2.26
CA ILE A 162 1.81 8.34 0.95
C ILE A 162 1.35 9.80 0.90
N ASP A 163 1.65 10.53 -0.16
CA ASP A 163 1.22 11.92 -0.28
C ASP A 163 -0.21 12.01 -0.80
N ASP A 164 -0.52 11.23 -1.83
CA ASP A 164 -1.84 11.19 -2.44
C ASP A 164 -2.35 9.77 -2.60
N ILE A 165 -3.64 9.59 -2.37
CA ILE A 165 -4.37 8.40 -2.77
C ILE A 165 -5.41 8.81 -3.79
N ILE A 166 -5.47 8.11 -4.90
CA ILE A 166 -6.48 8.27 -5.95
C ILE A 166 -7.35 7.02 -5.92
N ILE A 167 -8.66 7.19 -5.78
CA ILE A 167 -9.62 6.11 -5.99
C ILE A 167 -10.26 6.36 -7.34
N THR A 168 -10.05 5.43 -8.27
CA THR A 168 -10.56 5.59 -9.63
C THR A 168 -12.09 5.57 -9.65
N HIS A 169 -12.71 4.65 -8.90
CA HIS A 169 -14.16 4.56 -8.73
C HIS A 169 -14.49 3.85 -7.41
N ASP A 170 -15.75 3.85 -7.03
CA ASP A 170 -16.21 3.44 -5.72
C ASP A 170 -16.61 1.94 -5.63
N ASP A 171 -15.91 1.08 -6.38
CA ASP A 171 -16.02 -0.36 -6.26
C ASP A 171 -15.05 -0.96 -5.24
N THR A 172 -15.50 -2.04 -4.63
CA THR A 172 -14.84 -2.60 -3.45
C THR A 172 -13.45 -3.17 -3.71
N ASP A 173 -13.16 -3.56 -4.93
CA ASP A 173 -11.85 -4.06 -5.35
C ASP A 173 -10.87 -2.96 -5.73
N HIS A 174 -11.27 -1.69 -5.61
CA HIS A 174 -10.42 -0.51 -5.79
C HIS A 174 -10.16 0.25 -4.48
N TYR A 175 -11.09 0.23 -3.50
CA TYR A 175 -10.89 1.06 -2.30
C TYR A 175 -10.78 0.29 -0.97
N ASN A 176 -11.08 -1.01 -0.91
CA ASN A 176 -11.16 -1.71 0.38
C ASN A 176 -9.85 -1.73 1.18
N GLY A 177 -8.71 -1.88 0.53
CA GLY A 177 -7.41 -1.83 1.21
C GLY A 177 -7.03 -0.44 1.73
N ILE A 178 -7.69 0.62 1.25
CA ILE A 178 -7.35 2.00 1.61
C ILE A 178 -7.67 2.31 3.07
N PHE A 179 -8.66 1.64 3.69
CA PHE A 179 -8.98 1.84 5.10
C PHE A 179 -7.77 1.71 6.03
N THR A 180 -6.96 0.70 5.82
CA THR A 180 -5.73 0.48 6.57
C THR A 180 -4.68 1.53 6.26
N LEU A 181 -4.56 1.90 4.99
CA LEU A 181 -3.54 2.83 4.51
C LEU A 181 -3.76 4.26 5.02
N LEU A 182 -5.01 4.73 5.12
CA LEU A 182 -5.33 6.04 5.71
C LEU A 182 -4.72 6.21 7.10
N THR A 183 -4.77 5.15 7.91
CA THR A 183 -4.27 5.22 9.29
C THR A 183 -2.76 5.08 9.36
N ARG A 184 -2.18 4.18 8.57
CA ARG A 184 -0.76 3.83 8.65
C ARG A 184 0.15 4.81 7.93
N PHE A 185 -0.31 5.39 6.81
CA PHE A 185 0.50 6.26 5.95
C PHE A 185 0.03 7.71 5.91
N LYS A 186 -1.13 8.03 6.49
CA LYS A 186 -1.67 9.38 6.69
C LYS A 186 -1.52 10.27 5.45
N PRO A 187 -2.16 9.94 4.32
CA PRO A 187 -2.04 10.72 3.09
C PRO A 187 -2.52 12.15 3.33
N GLU A 188 -1.99 13.08 2.55
CA GLU A 188 -2.41 14.47 2.60
C GLU A 188 -3.74 14.67 1.89
N ARG A 189 -3.91 13.98 0.75
CA ARG A 189 -5.08 14.13 -0.12
C ARG A 189 -5.63 12.78 -0.55
N LEU A 190 -6.95 12.74 -0.65
CA LEU A 190 -7.71 11.63 -1.21
C LEU A 190 -8.53 12.17 -2.40
N TRP A 191 -8.24 11.67 -3.58
CA TRP A 191 -8.87 12.05 -4.83
C TRP A 191 -9.95 11.05 -5.20
N LEU A 192 -11.16 11.53 -5.47
CA LEU A 192 -12.35 10.73 -5.73
C LEU A 192 -13.07 11.26 -6.97
N PRO A 193 -13.70 10.42 -7.79
CA PRO A 193 -14.54 10.90 -8.91
C PRO A 193 -15.80 11.64 -8.42
N HIS A 194 -16.41 11.11 -7.37
CA HIS A 194 -17.65 11.65 -6.78
C HIS A 194 -17.86 11.08 -5.38
N LEU A 195 -18.85 11.59 -4.69
CA LEU A 195 -19.33 11.03 -3.42
C LEU A 195 -20.70 10.41 -3.68
N ASP A 196 -20.83 9.10 -3.50
CA ASP A 196 -22.13 8.42 -3.53
C ASP A 196 -22.57 8.08 -2.11
N GLU A 197 -23.59 8.79 -1.64
CA GLU A 197 -24.19 8.58 -0.32
C GLU A 197 -24.93 7.24 -0.22
N ASN A 198 -25.27 6.62 -1.34
CA ASN A 198 -25.94 5.32 -1.38
C ASN A 198 -25.00 4.13 -1.17
N LYS A 199 -23.69 4.37 -1.11
CA LYS A 199 -22.66 3.35 -0.82
C LYS A 199 -22.12 3.49 0.62
N PRO A 200 -22.75 2.85 1.63
CA PRO A 200 -22.39 3.08 3.03
C PRO A 200 -20.93 2.74 3.38
N ALA A 201 -20.33 1.76 2.69
CA ALA A 201 -18.94 1.38 2.93
C ALA A 201 -17.99 2.47 2.42
N PHE A 202 -18.23 3.00 1.22
CA PHE A 202 -17.44 4.08 0.64
C PHE A 202 -17.60 5.39 1.45
N THR A 203 -18.83 5.72 1.85
CA THR A 203 -19.11 6.86 2.73
C THR A 203 -18.32 6.76 4.04
N ARG A 204 -18.27 5.57 4.69
CA ARG A 204 -17.45 5.36 5.90
C ARG A 204 -15.97 5.59 5.66
N LEU A 205 -15.43 5.21 4.49
CA LEU A 205 -14.04 5.48 4.13
C LEU A 205 -13.77 6.98 4.07
N VAL A 206 -14.61 7.71 3.35
CA VAL A 206 -14.49 9.17 3.18
C VAL A 206 -14.61 9.89 4.52
N ASP A 207 -15.57 9.49 5.35
CA ASP A 207 -15.75 10.07 6.69
C ASP A 207 -14.55 9.77 7.60
N ARG A 208 -13.95 8.60 7.48
CA ARG A 208 -12.71 8.30 8.19
C ARG A 208 -11.57 9.20 7.73
N ALA A 209 -11.42 9.40 6.44
CA ALA A 209 -10.41 10.30 5.88
C ALA A 209 -10.61 11.74 6.40
N ARG A 210 -11.85 12.25 6.36
CA ARG A 210 -12.20 13.58 6.90
C ARG A 210 -11.85 13.72 8.39
N ARG A 211 -12.20 12.72 9.21
CA ARG A 211 -11.88 12.73 10.66
C ARG A 211 -10.38 12.72 10.93
N GLN A 212 -9.57 12.21 10.02
CA GLN A 212 -8.11 12.21 10.11
C GLN A 212 -7.48 13.47 9.52
N GLY A 213 -8.27 14.44 9.06
CA GLY A 213 -7.79 15.69 8.48
C GLY A 213 -7.27 15.56 7.05
N ILE A 214 -7.59 14.46 6.35
CA ILE A 214 -7.19 14.24 4.96
C ILE A 214 -8.08 15.08 4.06
N THR A 215 -7.48 15.84 3.14
CA THR A 215 -8.21 16.68 2.18
C THR A 215 -8.86 15.81 1.12
N ILE A 216 -10.18 15.92 0.96
CA ILE A 216 -10.94 15.22 -0.09
C ILE A 216 -11.05 16.13 -1.31
N ILE A 217 -10.66 15.62 -2.46
CA ILE A 217 -10.68 16.36 -3.73
C ILE A 217 -11.47 15.57 -4.77
N THR A 218 -12.38 16.24 -5.45
CA THR A 218 -13.04 15.73 -6.66
C THR A 218 -12.51 16.54 -7.85
N PRO A 219 -11.56 16.02 -8.62
CA PRO A 219 -10.84 16.79 -9.62
C PRO A 219 -11.71 17.15 -10.82
N ALA A 220 -11.33 18.20 -11.53
CA ALA A 220 -11.87 18.52 -12.85
C ALA A 220 -11.05 17.83 -13.95
N ALA A 221 -11.64 17.75 -15.16
CA ALA A 221 -10.90 17.33 -16.34
C ALA A 221 -9.69 18.22 -16.60
N GLY A 222 -8.54 17.62 -16.85
CA GLY A 222 -7.27 18.33 -17.04
C GLY A 222 -6.55 18.75 -15.76
N GLU A 223 -7.15 18.50 -14.59
CA GLU A 223 -6.51 18.85 -13.32
C GLU A 223 -5.25 18.03 -13.08
N ILE A 224 -4.19 18.70 -12.60
CA ILE A 224 -2.91 18.10 -12.28
C ILE A 224 -2.94 17.64 -10.83
N ILE A 225 -2.77 16.34 -10.62
CA ILE A 225 -2.75 15.72 -9.30
C ILE A 225 -1.39 15.86 -8.65
N ALA A 226 -0.33 15.63 -9.42
CA ALA A 226 1.04 15.63 -8.93
C ALA A 226 2.03 15.95 -10.04
N GLY A 227 3.18 16.51 -9.64
CA GLY A 227 4.37 16.73 -10.46
C GLY A 227 4.50 18.14 -11.03
N ASP A 228 5.74 18.50 -11.30
CA ASP A 228 6.13 19.72 -12.03
C ASP A 228 6.57 19.34 -13.45
N ASP A 229 7.78 18.79 -13.58
CA ASP A 229 8.31 18.27 -14.85
C ASP A 229 7.75 16.88 -15.21
N GLU A 230 7.32 16.14 -14.20
CA GLU A 230 6.64 14.84 -14.29
C GLU A 230 5.19 15.04 -13.91
N GLN A 231 4.28 14.82 -14.84
CA GLN A 231 2.90 15.25 -14.68
C GLN A 231 1.94 14.07 -14.58
N MET A 232 1.14 14.05 -13.52
CA MET A 232 -0.02 13.18 -13.39
C MET A 232 -1.29 14.02 -13.48
N SER A 233 -2.16 13.71 -14.43
CA SER A 233 -3.37 14.50 -14.71
C SER A 233 -4.59 13.62 -14.93
N VAL A 234 -5.77 14.18 -14.65
CA VAL A 234 -7.07 13.55 -14.91
C VAL A 234 -7.47 13.80 -16.36
N LEU A 235 -7.85 12.75 -17.07
CA LEU A 235 -8.34 12.82 -18.45
C LEU A 235 -9.85 12.73 -18.52
N GLY A 236 -10.44 13.55 -19.40
CA GLY A 236 -11.89 13.56 -19.66
C GLY A 236 -12.73 14.01 -18.47
N ASP A 237 -13.94 14.38 -18.73
CA ASP A 237 -14.87 14.82 -17.68
C ASP A 237 -15.67 13.62 -17.16
N HIS A 238 -15.34 13.13 -15.98
CA HIS A 238 -16.04 12.04 -15.31
C HIS A 238 -17.45 12.44 -14.81
N ARG A 239 -17.79 13.73 -14.88
CA ARG A 239 -19.12 14.28 -14.56
C ARG A 239 -19.96 14.55 -15.82
N ALA A 240 -19.48 14.17 -16.99
CA ALA A 240 -20.21 14.44 -18.24
C ALA A 240 -21.62 13.85 -18.21
N ALA A 241 -22.56 14.64 -18.72
CA ALA A 241 -23.96 14.22 -18.84
C ALA A 241 -24.03 12.99 -19.75
N GLY A 242 -24.66 11.93 -19.28
CA GLY A 242 -24.79 10.68 -20.04
C GLY A 242 -23.95 9.54 -19.53
N LEU A 243 -22.95 9.75 -18.68
CA LEU A 243 -22.26 8.67 -17.96
C LEU A 243 -23.20 8.17 -16.85
N THR A 244 -23.66 6.93 -16.98
CA THR A 244 -24.66 6.35 -16.07
C THR A 244 -24.09 5.23 -15.20
N SER A 245 -23.04 4.53 -15.65
CA SER A 245 -22.37 3.52 -14.84
C SER A 245 -21.33 4.17 -13.91
N GLU A 246 -21.09 3.54 -12.79
CA GLU A 246 -20.06 3.96 -11.82
C GLU A 246 -18.68 3.88 -12.43
N ASP A 247 -18.40 2.78 -13.14
CA ASP A 247 -17.16 2.56 -13.86
C ASP A 247 -16.85 3.70 -14.84
N ASP A 248 -17.85 4.09 -15.66
CA ASP A 248 -17.68 5.14 -16.66
C ASP A 248 -17.52 6.54 -16.04
N ARG A 249 -18.00 6.75 -14.81
CA ARG A 249 -17.77 7.96 -14.03
C ARG A 249 -16.45 7.94 -13.26
N GLY A 250 -15.69 6.88 -13.40
CA GLY A 250 -14.37 6.75 -12.80
C GLY A 250 -13.34 7.78 -13.31
N LEU A 251 -12.30 8.01 -12.50
CA LEU A 251 -11.17 8.84 -12.88
C LEU A 251 -10.26 8.08 -13.84
N VAL A 252 -10.03 8.68 -14.99
CA VAL A 252 -8.97 8.24 -15.91
C VAL A 252 -7.75 9.11 -15.67
N VAL A 253 -6.63 8.49 -15.29
CA VAL A 253 -5.42 9.20 -14.91
C VAL A 253 -4.29 8.89 -15.88
N ARG A 254 -3.54 9.91 -16.27
CA ARG A 254 -2.36 9.76 -17.12
C ARG A 254 -1.13 10.33 -16.44
N LEU A 255 -0.09 9.52 -16.33
CA LEU A 255 1.25 9.93 -15.92
C LEU A 255 2.11 10.18 -17.15
N THR A 256 2.90 11.27 -17.13
CA THR A 256 3.95 11.56 -18.11
C THR A 256 5.24 11.84 -17.37
N SER A 257 6.31 11.17 -17.72
CA SER A 257 7.65 11.35 -17.14
C SER A 257 8.71 10.93 -18.14
N GLY A 258 9.75 11.72 -18.32
CA GLY A 258 10.91 11.40 -19.17
C GLY A 258 10.57 11.02 -20.62
N GLY A 259 9.53 11.62 -21.19
CA GLY A 259 9.06 11.30 -22.56
C GLY A 259 8.27 9.99 -22.69
N LYS A 260 8.05 9.28 -21.59
CA LYS A 260 7.17 8.11 -21.49
C LYS A 260 5.86 8.47 -20.79
N SER A 261 4.83 7.66 -21.00
CA SER A 261 3.55 7.87 -20.34
C SER A 261 2.84 6.56 -20.01
N VAL A 262 2.08 6.61 -18.91
CA VAL A 262 1.26 5.50 -18.44
C VAL A 262 -0.18 5.97 -18.32
N LEU A 263 -1.11 5.21 -18.89
CA LEU A 263 -2.54 5.45 -18.75
C LEU A 263 -3.14 4.47 -17.74
N PHE A 264 -3.82 5.01 -16.73
CA PHE A 264 -4.58 4.31 -15.71
C PHE A 264 -6.05 4.60 -15.94
N PRO A 265 -6.77 3.76 -16.67
CA PRO A 265 -8.15 4.04 -17.07
C PRO A 265 -9.17 3.71 -15.98
N GLY A 266 -8.79 2.95 -14.94
CA GLY A 266 -9.75 2.30 -14.05
C GLY A 266 -10.59 1.27 -14.80
N ASP A 267 -11.84 1.13 -14.43
CA ASP A 267 -12.73 0.09 -14.96
C ASP A 267 -13.70 0.60 -16.04
N ILE A 268 -13.32 1.68 -16.75
CA ILE A 268 -14.14 2.23 -17.82
C ILE A 268 -14.55 1.18 -18.86
N THR A 269 -15.79 1.28 -19.32
CA THR A 269 -16.31 0.42 -20.39
C THR A 269 -16.08 1.02 -21.78
N THR A 270 -16.30 0.22 -22.81
CA THR A 270 -16.21 0.65 -24.22
C THR A 270 -16.95 1.98 -24.48
N ARG A 271 -18.06 2.24 -23.77
CA ARG A 271 -18.80 3.50 -23.92
C ARG A 271 -17.92 4.70 -23.55
N ARG A 272 -17.29 4.68 -22.38
CA ARG A 272 -16.42 5.75 -21.91
C ARG A 272 -15.15 5.86 -22.74
N GLU A 273 -14.61 4.73 -23.17
CA GLU A 273 -13.46 4.69 -24.09
C GLU A 273 -13.74 5.46 -25.39
N LEU A 274 -14.89 5.21 -26.01
CA LEU A 274 -15.30 5.89 -27.24
C LEU A 274 -15.51 7.40 -27.01
N GLU A 275 -16.05 7.81 -25.87
CA GLU A 275 -16.18 9.22 -25.51
C GLU A 275 -14.80 9.88 -25.40
N LEU A 276 -13.86 9.29 -24.65
CA LEU A 276 -12.49 9.81 -24.52
C LEU A 276 -11.80 9.98 -25.88
N VAL A 277 -12.01 9.04 -26.79
CA VAL A 277 -11.46 9.11 -28.14
C VAL A 277 -12.16 10.19 -28.98
N ALA A 278 -13.49 10.30 -28.89
CA ALA A 278 -14.31 11.26 -29.65
C ALA A 278 -13.99 12.73 -29.29
N VAL A 279 -13.77 13.02 -28.03
CA VAL A 279 -13.41 14.37 -27.57
C VAL A 279 -11.92 14.70 -27.77
N ARG A 280 -11.20 13.85 -28.48
CA ARG A 280 -9.76 13.99 -28.77
C ARG A 280 -8.90 14.17 -27.51
N THR A 281 -9.31 13.55 -26.43
CA THR A 281 -8.53 13.54 -25.20
C THR A 281 -7.15 12.93 -25.49
N GLN A 282 -6.10 13.52 -24.91
CA GLN A 282 -4.72 13.03 -25.10
C GLN A 282 -4.50 11.72 -24.37
N VAL A 283 -5.04 10.62 -24.90
CA VAL A 283 -4.92 9.28 -24.33
C VAL A 283 -3.64 8.54 -24.74
N ARG A 284 -2.92 9.03 -25.77
CA ARG A 284 -1.71 8.37 -26.26
C ARG A 284 -0.72 8.13 -25.14
N SER A 285 -0.32 6.88 -24.94
CA SER A 285 0.53 6.48 -23.83
C SER A 285 1.42 5.31 -24.20
N THR A 286 2.64 5.28 -23.65
CA THR A 286 3.62 4.21 -23.84
C THR A 286 3.14 2.91 -23.21
N ILE A 287 2.49 3.02 -22.03
CA ILE A 287 1.96 1.88 -21.28
C ILE A 287 0.47 2.13 -21.05
N LEU A 288 -0.34 1.11 -21.30
CA LEU A 288 -1.76 1.07 -20.98
C LEU A 288 -1.99 -0.02 -19.93
N LEU A 289 -2.54 0.34 -18.78
CA LEU A 289 -3.21 -0.65 -17.95
C LEU A 289 -4.53 -0.99 -18.61
N SER A 290 -4.81 -2.28 -18.73
CA SER A 290 -6.04 -2.74 -19.36
C SER A 290 -7.26 -2.29 -18.56
N PRO A 291 -8.19 -1.54 -19.14
CA PRO A 291 -9.42 -1.18 -18.45
C PRO A 291 -10.16 -2.41 -17.94
N HIS A 292 -10.78 -2.27 -16.77
CA HIS A 292 -11.66 -3.28 -16.18
C HIS A 292 -11.04 -4.68 -16.17
N HIS A 293 -9.78 -4.77 -15.74
CA HIS A 293 -9.01 -6.01 -15.60
C HIS A 293 -8.97 -6.90 -16.84
N GLY A 294 -9.14 -6.33 -18.03
CA GLY A 294 -9.22 -7.05 -19.30
C GLY A 294 -10.60 -7.61 -19.62
N SER A 295 -11.65 -7.06 -19.03
CA SER A 295 -13.04 -7.45 -19.29
C SER A 295 -13.40 -7.37 -20.77
N ALA A 296 -14.32 -8.23 -21.21
CA ALA A 296 -14.87 -8.21 -22.57
C ALA A 296 -15.70 -6.93 -22.88
N THR A 297 -16.07 -6.16 -21.87
CA THR A 297 -16.78 -4.87 -22.00
C THR A 297 -15.86 -3.69 -22.26
N SER A 298 -14.55 -3.91 -22.30
CA SER A 298 -13.51 -2.88 -22.37
C SER A 298 -12.47 -3.24 -23.44
N ASN A 299 -11.44 -2.40 -23.58
CA ASN A 299 -10.34 -2.58 -24.54
C ASN A 299 -10.81 -2.50 -26.00
N SER A 300 -11.66 -1.55 -26.33
CA SER A 300 -12.15 -1.35 -27.69
C SER A 300 -11.00 -1.11 -28.66
N PRO A 301 -11.15 -1.55 -29.94
CA PRO A 301 -10.15 -1.25 -30.97
C PRO A 301 -9.91 0.26 -31.15
N ALA A 302 -10.91 1.10 -30.89
CA ALA A 302 -10.80 2.55 -30.96
C ALA A 302 -9.87 3.09 -29.86
N LEU A 303 -10.02 2.65 -28.61
CA LEU A 303 -9.11 3.02 -27.53
C LEU A 303 -7.68 2.54 -27.80
N LEU A 304 -7.52 1.26 -28.14
CA LEU A 304 -6.19 0.69 -28.42
C LEU A 304 -5.47 1.42 -29.56
N SER A 305 -6.20 1.80 -30.60
CA SER A 305 -5.65 2.58 -31.72
C SER A 305 -5.28 4.01 -31.28
N ALA A 306 -6.09 4.65 -30.45
CA ALA A 306 -5.86 6.01 -29.99
C ALA A 306 -4.70 6.07 -28.96
N VAL A 307 -4.63 5.13 -28.03
CA VAL A 307 -3.55 5.03 -27.03
C VAL A 307 -2.25 4.60 -27.72
N SER A 308 -2.31 3.68 -28.68
CA SER A 308 -1.15 3.12 -29.38
C SER A 308 -0.04 2.70 -28.43
N PRO A 309 -0.31 1.82 -27.44
CA PRO A 309 0.66 1.50 -26.41
C PRO A 309 1.75 0.57 -26.92
N GLU A 310 2.98 0.72 -26.39
CA GLU A 310 4.07 -0.25 -26.55
C GLU A 310 3.82 -1.48 -25.65
N TRP A 311 3.17 -1.26 -24.48
CA TRP A 311 2.89 -2.28 -23.49
C TRP A 311 1.45 -2.18 -22.99
N LEU A 312 0.75 -3.31 -23.01
CA LEU A 312 -0.55 -3.49 -22.36
C LEU A 312 -0.38 -4.39 -21.16
N ILE A 313 -0.76 -3.90 -19.98
CA ILE A 313 -0.64 -4.63 -18.71
C ILE A 313 -2.03 -4.96 -18.20
N ILE A 314 -2.27 -6.22 -17.89
CA ILE A 314 -3.54 -6.70 -17.36
C ILE A 314 -3.33 -7.06 -15.88
N SER A 315 -4.03 -6.38 -14.98
CA SER A 315 -4.10 -6.72 -13.56
C SER A 315 -5.34 -7.59 -13.34
N SER A 316 -5.16 -8.89 -13.29
CA SER A 316 -6.26 -9.82 -13.02
C SER A 316 -5.85 -10.84 -11.98
N GLY A 317 -6.82 -11.28 -11.15
CA GLY A 317 -6.61 -12.39 -10.23
C GLY A 317 -6.50 -13.71 -11.01
N THR A 318 -5.65 -14.61 -10.53
CA THR A 318 -5.73 -16.02 -10.95
C THR A 318 -6.95 -16.63 -10.32
N SER A 319 -7.95 -17.00 -11.11
CA SER A 319 -9.11 -17.79 -10.71
C SER A 319 -8.70 -19.17 -10.22
#